data_54459793b5d3221385a05fd92cff1a2e
#
_entry.id   54459793b5d3221385a05fd92cff1a2e
#
_cell.length_a   1.000
_cell.length_b   1.000
_cell.length_c   1.000
_cell.angle_alpha   90.00
_cell.angle_beta   90.00
_cell.angle_gamma   90.00
#
_symmetry.space_group_name_H-M   'P 1'
#
loop_
_entity.id
_entity.type
_entity.pdbx_description
1 polymer ?
#
loop_
_entity_poly.entity_id
_entity_poly.type
_entity_poly.pdbx_seq_one_letter_code
_entity_poly.pdbx_strand_id
1 'polypeptide(L)'
;LSGSIRRFAEQFAFADTYGSLMTVTAPADIDTAFSDFMPTIGLNMRQFDMMMKIYKILSQKYDVVCTNPPYMGGSGMNAKLSEFVKSKFPDSKSDLFACFIEKCGQLAKPHGFYAMITQHAFMFLSSYENLRRKLMLKTTVNMAHLGARAFDEIGGEVVQTTAFVMTGHIKDYKGTYARLVDTVGENEKRDLFLSGDKRFAAKQENFSKIPGMPVAYWV
;
A
#
# COMPACT_ATOMS: atom_id res chain seq x y z
N LEU A 1 -20.40 -28.31 2.30
CA LEU A 1 -19.45 -28.03 1.20
C LEU A 1 -19.99 -26.95 0.26
N SER A 2 -21.23 -27.04 -0.26
CA SER A 2 -21.82 -26.02 -1.14
C SER A 2 -21.79 -24.60 -0.50
N GLY A 3 -22.05 -24.50 0.80
CA GLY A 3 -22.02 -23.23 1.53
C GLY A 3 -20.62 -22.62 1.63
N SER A 4 -19.57 -23.41 1.64
CA SER A 4 -18.18 -22.93 1.69
C SER A 4 -17.72 -22.35 0.36
N ILE A 5 -18.05 -23.01 -0.74
CA ILE A 5 -17.74 -22.52 -2.09
C ILE A 5 -18.55 -21.26 -2.41
N ARG A 6 -19.81 -21.23 -2.03
CA ARG A 6 -20.65 -20.03 -2.18
C ARG A 6 -20.02 -18.83 -1.46
N ARG A 7 -19.64 -18.99 -0.18
CA ARG A 7 -18.95 -17.93 0.58
C ARG A 7 -17.62 -17.52 -0.04
N PHE A 8 -16.88 -18.45 -0.65
CA PHE A 8 -15.68 -18.12 -1.41
C PHE A 8 -16.02 -17.26 -2.62
N ALA A 9 -16.99 -17.65 -3.45
CA ALA A 9 -17.41 -16.90 -4.63
C ALA A 9 -17.98 -15.50 -4.27
N GLU A 10 -18.75 -15.40 -3.20
CA GLU A 10 -19.32 -14.13 -2.72
C GLU A 10 -18.27 -13.07 -2.38
N GLN A 11 -17.03 -13.47 -2.02
CA GLN A 11 -15.92 -12.53 -1.79
C GLN A 11 -15.52 -11.75 -3.05
N PHE A 12 -15.87 -12.27 -4.23
CA PHE A 12 -15.55 -11.63 -5.52
C PHE A 12 -16.68 -10.77 -6.09
N ALA A 13 -17.80 -10.64 -5.38
CA ALA A 13 -18.98 -9.91 -5.86
C ALA A 13 -18.69 -8.46 -6.26
N PHE A 14 -17.65 -7.84 -5.70
CA PHE A 14 -17.22 -6.47 -5.98
C PHE A 14 -15.72 -6.40 -6.30
N ALA A 15 -15.17 -7.45 -6.92
CA ALA A 15 -13.75 -7.54 -7.22
C ALA A 15 -13.26 -6.43 -8.18
N ASP A 16 -14.10 -6.00 -9.10
CA ASP A 16 -13.88 -4.86 -10.00
C ASP A 16 -13.77 -3.52 -9.25
N THR A 17 -14.48 -3.39 -8.14
CA THR A 17 -14.49 -2.19 -7.29
C THR A 17 -13.33 -2.17 -6.28
N TYR A 18 -13.05 -3.31 -5.64
CA TYR A 18 -12.04 -3.40 -4.57
C TYR A 18 -10.64 -3.70 -5.09
N GLY A 19 -10.53 -4.31 -6.27
CA GLY A 19 -9.27 -4.65 -6.91
C GLY A 19 -8.32 -5.44 -5.99
N SER A 20 -7.06 -5.11 -6.04
CA SER A 20 -6.02 -5.78 -5.24
C SER A 20 -6.03 -5.44 -3.74
N LEU A 21 -6.90 -4.53 -3.28
CA LEU A 21 -7.11 -4.30 -1.84
C LEU A 21 -7.84 -5.46 -1.16
N MET A 22 -8.51 -6.33 -1.94
CA MET A 22 -9.20 -7.50 -1.40
C MET A 22 -8.26 -8.42 -0.61
N THR A 23 -8.83 -9.04 0.42
CA THR A 23 -8.24 -10.21 1.07
C THR A 23 -9.21 -11.36 0.88
N VAL A 24 -8.76 -12.41 0.21
CA VAL A 24 -9.58 -13.57 -0.15
C VAL A 24 -9.10 -14.77 0.66
N THR A 25 -10.04 -15.51 1.23
CA THR A 25 -9.79 -16.76 1.96
C THR A 25 -10.51 -17.89 1.26
N ALA A 26 -9.83 -19.01 1.04
CA ALA A 26 -10.44 -20.22 0.47
C ALA A 26 -10.59 -21.31 1.53
N PRO A 27 -11.60 -22.16 1.41
CA PRO A 27 -11.67 -23.43 2.17
C PRO A 27 -10.47 -24.31 1.87
N ALA A 28 -10.05 -25.13 2.83
CA ALA A 28 -8.88 -26.01 2.68
C ALA A 28 -9.05 -27.05 1.53
N ASP A 29 -10.28 -27.40 1.24
CA ASP A 29 -10.69 -28.40 0.24
C ASP A 29 -11.21 -27.76 -1.06
N ILE A 30 -10.88 -26.49 -1.34
CA ILE A 30 -11.45 -25.73 -2.45
C ILE A 30 -11.27 -26.42 -3.81
N ASP A 31 -10.11 -27.03 -4.06
CA ASP A 31 -9.79 -27.67 -5.34
C ASP A 31 -10.61 -28.95 -5.58
N THR A 32 -10.92 -29.72 -4.53
CA THR A 32 -11.74 -30.93 -4.61
C THR A 32 -13.25 -30.63 -4.55
N ALA A 33 -13.61 -29.68 -3.71
CA ALA A 33 -15.01 -29.30 -3.52
C ALA A 33 -15.62 -28.66 -4.77
N PHE A 34 -14.82 -28.03 -5.61
CA PHE A 34 -15.33 -27.35 -6.81
C PHE A 34 -15.90 -28.28 -7.86
N SER A 35 -15.23 -29.42 -8.12
CA SER A 35 -15.67 -30.40 -9.12
C SER A 35 -17.08 -30.92 -8.86
N ASP A 36 -17.45 -31.02 -7.58
CA ASP A 36 -18.73 -31.61 -7.16
C ASP A 36 -19.90 -30.60 -7.17
N PHE A 37 -19.60 -29.27 -7.10
CA PHE A 37 -20.62 -28.24 -6.86
C PHE A 37 -20.79 -27.20 -7.95
N MET A 38 -19.98 -27.22 -9.01
CA MET A 38 -20.03 -26.24 -10.10
C MET A 38 -21.44 -26.00 -10.67
N PRO A 39 -22.25 -27.05 -10.94
CA PRO A 39 -23.61 -26.88 -11.49
C PRO A 39 -24.55 -26.17 -10.53
N THR A 40 -24.30 -26.26 -9.23
CA THR A 40 -25.25 -25.83 -8.18
C THR A 40 -25.15 -24.33 -7.85
N ILE A 41 -24.00 -23.68 -8.14
CA ILE A 41 -23.73 -22.27 -7.79
C ILE A 41 -23.80 -21.31 -8.97
N GLY A 42 -24.13 -21.82 -10.18
CA GLY A 42 -24.27 -20.99 -11.38
C GLY A 42 -22.96 -20.40 -11.92
N LEU A 43 -21.79 -20.86 -11.43
CA LEU A 43 -20.49 -20.49 -11.94
C LEU A 43 -20.06 -21.42 -13.07
N ASN A 44 -19.43 -20.86 -14.11
CA ASN A 44 -18.76 -21.66 -15.13
C ASN A 44 -17.27 -21.84 -14.80
N MET A 45 -16.62 -22.82 -15.44
CA MET A 45 -15.19 -23.15 -15.24
C MET A 45 -14.29 -21.93 -15.37
N ARG A 46 -14.53 -21.09 -16.38
CA ARG A 46 -13.72 -19.90 -16.65
C ARG A 46 -13.77 -18.88 -15.49
N GLN A 47 -14.95 -18.68 -14.92
CA GLN A 47 -15.15 -17.78 -13.78
C GLN A 47 -14.41 -18.30 -12.54
N PHE A 48 -14.53 -19.60 -12.28
CA PHE A 48 -13.82 -20.21 -11.15
C PHE A 48 -12.31 -20.16 -11.33
N ASP A 49 -11.77 -20.50 -12.49
CA ASP A 49 -10.33 -20.41 -12.77
C ASP A 49 -9.81 -18.98 -12.55
N MET A 50 -10.60 -17.98 -12.94
CA MET A 50 -10.24 -16.59 -12.69
C MET A 50 -10.23 -16.26 -11.20
N MET A 51 -11.24 -16.67 -10.44
CA MET A 51 -11.29 -16.50 -8.99
C MET A 51 -10.10 -17.18 -8.30
N MET A 52 -9.76 -18.40 -8.71
CA MET A 52 -8.62 -19.14 -8.17
C MET A 52 -7.29 -18.47 -8.48
N LYS A 53 -7.10 -17.90 -9.67
CA LYS A 53 -5.91 -17.11 -10.03
C LYS A 53 -5.79 -15.87 -9.15
N ILE A 54 -6.87 -15.11 -9.02
CA ILE A 54 -6.90 -13.92 -8.15
C ILE A 54 -6.61 -14.31 -6.69
N TYR A 55 -7.26 -15.36 -6.20
CA TYR A 55 -7.01 -15.87 -4.84
C TYR A 55 -5.52 -16.22 -4.63
N LYS A 56 -4.92 -17.01 -5.53
CA LYS A 56 -3.50 -17.38 -5.45
C LYS A 56 -2.59 -16.16 -5.41
N ILE A 57 -2.86 -15.15 -6.25
CA ILE A 57 -2.08 -13.90 -6.29
C ILE A 57 -2.25 -13.11 -4.99
N LEU A 58 -3.46 -12.97 -4.47
CA LEU A 58 -3.73 -12.13 -3.30
C LEU A 58 -3.45 -12.80 -1.95
N SER A 59 -3.32 -14.13 -1.90
CA SER A 59 -3.05 -14.89 -0.68
C SER A 59 -1.57 -15.21 -0.46
N GLN A 60 -0.78 -15.30 -1.53
CA GLN A 60 0.66 -15.57 -1.40
C GLN A 60 1.43 -14.34 -0.87
N LYS A 61 2.64 -14.61 -0.37
CA LYS A 61 3.57 -13.58 0.09
C LYS A 61 4.74 -13.44 -0.88
N TYR A 62 5.19 -12.21 -1.06
CA TYR A 62 6.21 -11.85 -2.04
C TYR A 62 7.50 -11.37 -1.37
N ASP A 63 8.63 -11.64 -2.00
CA ASP A 63 9.93 -11.08 -1.57
C ASP A 63 9.99 -9.57 -1.81
N VAL A 64 9.37 -9.12 -2.92
CA VAL A 64 9.27 -7.71 -3.26
C VAL A 64 7.85 -7.39 -3.75
N VAL A 65 7.29 -6.31 -3.22
CA VAL A 65 6.02 -5.72 -3.68
C VAL A 65 6.29 -4.28 -4.10
N CYS A 66 6.02 -3.94 -5.35
CA CYS A 66 6.26 -2.59 -5.87
C CYS A 66 5.04 -2.07 -6.61
N THR A 67 4.64 -0.82 -6.32
CA THR A 67 3.50 -0.19 -7.00
C THR A 67 3.52 1.33 -6.92
N ASN A 68 2.86 1.96 -7.90
CA ASN A 68 2.36 3.32 -7.83
C ASN A 68 0.82 3.21 -7.71
N PRO A 69 0.26 3.38 -6.51
CA PRO A 69 -1.17 3.19 -6.28
C PRO A 69 -2.00 4.36 -6.81
N PRO A 70 -3.31 4.17 -7.03
CA PRO A 70 -4.19 5.29 -7.35
C PRO A 70 -4.27 6.28 -6.19
N TYR A 71 -4.30 7.58 -6.51
CA TYR A 71 -4.56 8.68 -5.58
C TYR A 71 -6.04 9.04 -5.68
N MET A 72 -6.82 8.55 -4.73
CA MET A 72 -8.26 8.75 -4.72
C MET A 72 -8.73 8.96 -3.28
N GLY A 73 -8.97 10.19 -2.92
CA GLY A 73 -9.55 10.55 -1.62
C GLY A 73 -11.00 10.08 -1.48
N GLY A 74 -11.51 10.11 -0.26
CA GLY A 74 -12.84 9.58 0.06
C GLY A 74 -14.00 10.17 -0.78
N SER A 75 -13.88 11.41 -1.27
CA SER A 75 -14.89 12.02 -2.14
C SER A 75 -14.93 11.42 -3.57
N GLY A 76 -13.84 10.80 -4.02
CA GLY A 76 -13.76 10.11 -5.31
C GLY A 76 -14.24 8.65 -5.25
N MET A 77 -14.37 8.08 -4.06
CA MET A 77 -14.78 6.69 -3.88
C MET A 77 -16.30 6.55 -4.02
N ASN A 78 -16.75 5.53 -4.75
CA ASN A 78 -18.16 5.16 -4.70
C ASN A 78 -18.55 4.60 -3.32
N ALA A 79 -19.86 4.48 -3.05
CA ALA A 79 -20.36 4.05 -1.74
C ALA A 79 -19.80 2.69 -1.29
N LYS A 80 -19.70 1.72 -2.20
CA LYS A 80 -19.20 0.36 -1.91
C LYS A 80 -17.72 0.36 -1.54
N LEU A 81 -16.88 1.08 -2.30
CA LEU A 81 -15.47 1.22 -2.01
C LEU A 81 -15.24 1.97 -0.69
N SER A 82 -15.99 3.05 -0.46
CA SER A 82 -15.91 3.82 0.79
C SER A 82 -16.25 2.97 2.02
N GLU A 83 -17.31 2.16 1.94
CA GLU A 83 -17.68 1.22 3.01
C GLU A 83 -16.60 0.17 3.24
N PHE A 84 -16.08 -0.41 2.16
CA PHE A 84 -15.02 -1.40 2.20
C PHE A 84 -13.74 -0.87 2.88
N VAL A 85 -13.23 0.29 2.45
CA VAL A 85 -11.99 0.84 3.04
C VAL A 85 -12.18 1.28 4.49
N LYS A 86 -13.36 1.80 4.87
CA LYS A 86 -13.68 2.10 6.27
C LYS A 86 -13.66 0.86 7.16
N SER A 87 -14.12 -0.26 6.62
CA SER A 87 -14.15 -1.55 7.35
C SER A 87 -12.80 -2.24 7.41
N LYS A 88 -12.05 -2.28 6.30
CA LYS A 88 -10.82 -3.08 6.17
C LYS A 88 -9.53 -2.30 6.42
N PHE A 89 -9.55 -0.98 6.21
CA PHE A 89 -8.41 -0.08 6.33
C PHE A 89 -8.76 1.18 7.14
N PRO A 90 -9.28 1.04 8.39
CA PRO A 90 -9.80 2.17 9.18
C PRO A 90 -8.75 3.27 9.41
N ASP A 91 -7.45 2.92 9.47
CA ASP A 91 -6.36 3.85 9.77
C ASP A 91 -5.80 4.54 8.52
N SER A 92 -6.18 4.08 7.32
CA SER A 92 -5.74 4.61 6.02
C SER A 92 -6.89 4.97 5.08
N LYS A 93 -8.13 4.89 5.54
CA LYS A 93 -9.38 5.08 4.78
C LYS A 93 -9.54 6.42 4.07
N SER A 94 -8.71 7.41 4.39
CA SER A 94 -8.82 8.77 3.85
C SER A 94 -8.47 8.86 2.37
N ASP A 95 -7.58 7.98 1.88
CA ASP A 95 -7.18 7.90 0.48
C ASP A 95 -6.71 6.49 0.13
N LEU A 96 -6.92 6.08 -1.12
CA LEU A 96 -6.54 4.73 -1.58
C LEU A 96 -5.03 4.48 -1.49
N PHE A 97 -4.18 5.46 -1.80
CA PHE A 97 -2.72 5.25 -1.69
C PHE A 97 -2.32 4.78 -0.29
N ALA A 98 -2.96 5.30 0.74
CA ALA A 98 -2.68 4.93 2.13
C ALA A 98 -3.16 3.50 2.44
N CYS A 99 -4.33 3.10 1.91
CA CYS A 99 -4.80 1.70 1.99
C CYS A 99 -3.79 0.75 1.32
N PHE A 100 -3.22 1.16 0.19
CA PHE A 100 -2.19 0.38 -0.51
C PHE A 100 -0.88 0.27 0.27
N ILE A 101 -0.50 1.27 1.07
CA ILE A 101 0.66 1.14 1.98
C ILE A 101 0.47 -0.03 2.95
N GLU A 102 -0.71 -0.13 3.58
CA GLU A 102 -1.02 -1.26 4.45
C GLU A 102 -1.08 -2.58 3.67
N LYS A 103 -1.74 -2.59 2.50
CA LYS A 103 -1.89 -3.79 1.68
C LYS A 103 -0.55 -4.34 1.18
N CYS A 104 0.34 -3.48 0.68
CA CYS A 104 1.68 -3.90 0.23
C CYS A 104 2.50 -4.48 1.39
N GLY A 105 2.43 -3.86 2.57
CA GLY A 105 3.05 -4.41 3.77
C GLY A 105 2.46 -5.74 4.22
N GLN A 106 1.17 -6.00 3.93
CA GLN A 106 0.54 -7.31 4.17
C GLN A 106 0.96 -8.35 3.14
N LEU A 107 1.18 -7.97 1.87
CA LEU A 107 1.60 -8.88 0.80
C LEU A 107 3.09 -9.24 0.88
N ALA A 108 3.93 -8.39 1.42
CA ALA A 108 5.35 -8.68 1.60
C ALA A 108 5.57 -9.80 2.64
N LYS A 109 6.59 -10.63 2.40
CA LYS A 109 7.10 -11.58 3.40
C LYS A 109 7.65 -10.84 4.62
N PRO A 110 7.83 -11.48 5.79
CA PRO A 110 8.40 -10.84 6.99
C PRO A 110 9.75 -10.15 6.75
N HIS A 111 10.59 -10.72 5.89
CA HIS A 111 11.90 -10.17 5.48
C HIS A 111 11.88 -9.65 4.04
N GLY A 112 10.71 -9.57 3.42
CA GLY A 112 10.53 -8.99 2.09
C GLY A 112 10.48 -7.46 2.13
N PHE A 113 10.52 -6.87 0.96
CA PHE A 113 10.48 -5.43 0.78
C PHE A 113 9.18 -5.00 0.11
N TYR A 114 8.70 -3.81 0.45
CA TYR A 114 7.70 -3.14 -0.36
C TYR A 114 8.15 -1.72 -0.67
N ALA A 115 8.01 -1.35 -1.94
CA ALA A 115 8.44 -0.08 -2.49
C ALA A 115 7.27 0.62 -3.18
N MET A 116 7.12 1.90 -2.91
CA MET A 116 6.00 2.66 -3.45
C MET A 116 6.42 4.09 -3.77
N ILE A 117 5.73 4.67 -4.76
CA ILE A 117 5.64 6.12 -4.91
C ILE A 117 4.22 6.53 -4.58
N THR A 118 4.05 7.48 -3.63
CA THR A 118 2.73 7.86 -3.11
C THR A 118 2.67 9.35 -2.84
N GLN A 119 1.48 9.88 -2.50
CA GLN A 119 1.41 11.18 -1.86
C GLN A 119 2.16 11.17 -0.52
N HIS A 120 2.84 12.28 -0.19
CA HIS A 120 3.59 12.40 1.05
C HIS A 120 2.72 12.69 2.28
N ALA A 121 1.42 12.93 2.10
CA ALA A 121 0.47 13.34 3.13
C ALA A 121 0.47 12.41 4.36
N PHE A 122 0.69 11.09 4.17
CA PHE A 122 0.75 10.14 5.28
C PHE A 122 1.90 10.44 6.26
N MET A 123 2.94 11.14 5.82
CA MET A 123 4.10 11.47 6.66
C MET A 123 3.76 12.46 7.77
N PHE A 124 2.73 13.32 7.56
CA PHE A 124 2.52 14.50 8.41
C PHE A 124 1.10 14.69 8.92
N LEU A 125 0.06 14.40 8.10
CA LEU A 125 -1.32 14.71 8.45
C LEU A 125 -1.80 13.87 9.65
N SER A 126 -2.57 14.50 10.53
CA SER A 126 -3.14 13.86 11.73
C SER A 126 -4.08 12.70 11.38
N SER A 127 -4.78 12.78 10.25
CA SER A 127 -5.65 11.70 9.76
C SER A 127 -4.92 10.38 9.52
N TYR A 128 -3.59 10.39 9.39
CA TYR A 128 -2.75 9.20 9.19
C TYR A 128 -1.89 8.85 10.42
N GLU A 129 -2.17 9.43 11.58
CA GLU A 129 -1.37 9.13 12.78
C GLU A 129 -1.39 7.64 13.12
N ASN A 130 -2.55 7.00 13.08
CA ASN A 130 -2.65 5.56 13.35
C ASN A 130 -1.94 4.71 12.30
N LEU A 131 -1.98 5.12 11.02
CA LEU A 131 -1.18 4.48 9.98
C LEU A 131 0.32 4.60 10.31
N ARG A 132 0.82 5.80 10.66
CA ARG A 132 2.21 5.98 11.06
C ARG A 132 2.58 5.12 12.24
N ARG A 133 1.71 4.98 13.24
CA ARG A 133 1.90 4.08 14.38
C ARG A 133 2.13 2.63 13.95
N LYS A 134 1.37 2.14 12.96
CA LYS A 134 1.60 0.81 12.35
C LYS A 134 2.94 0.75 11.61
N LEU A 135 3.30 1.80 10.88
CA LEU A 135 4.55 1.86 10.13
C LEU A 135 5.78 1.90 11.04
N MET A 136 5.66 2.43 12.28
CA MET A 136 6.75 2.35 13.28
C MET A 136 7.13 0.91 13.65
N LEU A 137 6.26 -0.07 13.40
CA LEU A 137 6.56 -1.51 13.57
C LEU A 137 7.28 -2.13 12.37
N LYS A 138 7.63 -1.32 11.40
CA LYS A 138 8.39 -1.66 10.19
C LYS A 138 9.70 -0.90 10.17
N THR A 139 10.49 -1.08 9.13
CA THR A 139 11.72 -0.32 8.91
C THR A 139 11.66 0.38 7.56
N THR A 140 11.77 1.69 7.55
CA THR A 140 12.06 2.46 6.33
C THR A 140 13.52 2.26 5.97
N VAL A 141 13.78 1.59 4.85
CA VAL A 141 15.14 1.35 4.35
C VAL A 141 15.69 2.62 3.74
N ASN A 142 14.95 3.20 2.80
CA ASN A 142 15.24 4.50 2.22
C ASN A 142 13.96 5.21 1.81
N MET A 143 14.07 6.52 1.65
CA MET A 143 12.99 7.39 1.20
C MET A 143 13.53 8.55 0.39
N ALA A 144 12.92 8.85 -0.74
CA ALA A 144 13.12 10.09 -1.49
C ALA A 144 11.86 10.96 -1.34
N HIS A 145 11.96 12.04 -0.57
CA HIS A 145 10.89 13.00 -0.39
C HIS A 145 10.92 14.00 -1.54
N LEU A 146 10.13 13.69 -2.58
CA LEU A 146 10.15 14.40 -3.86
C LEU A 146 9.44 15.75 -3.79
N GLY A 147 8.39 15.88 -2.97
CA GLY A 147 7.58 17.09 -2.90
C GLY A 147 6.72 17.30 -4.15
N ALA A 148 6.44 18.58 -4.45
CA ALA A 148 5.70 18.97 -5.64
C ALA A 148 6.54 18.82 -6.93
N ARG A 149 5.86 18.74 -8.08
CA ARG A 149 6.49 18.69 -9.42
C ARG A 149 7.55 17.59 -9.55
N ALA A 150 7.26 16.42 -9.02
CA ALA A 150 8.10 15.23 -9.20
C ALA A 150 7.94 14.62 -10.60
N PHE A 151 6.88 15.01 -11.31
CA PHE A 151 6.56 14.58 -12.68
C PHE A 151 6.24 15.83 -13.49
N ASP A 152 7.02 16.11 -14.53
CA ASP A 152 6.87 17.31 -15.36
C ASP A 152 5.56 17.29 -16.17
N GLU A 153 5.07 16.10 -16.53
CA GLU A 153 3.83 15.91 -17.30
C GLU A 153 2.56 16.10 -16.47
N ILE A 154 2.64 15.95 -15.14
CA ILE A 154 1.48 16.18 -14.27
C ILE A 154 1.45 17.65 -13.89
N GLY A 155 0.68 18.44 -14.66
CA GLY A 155 0.48 19.86 -14.39
C GLY A 155 -0.09 20.09 -12.99
N GLY A 156 0.67 20.77 -12.15
CA GLY A 156 0.16 21.30 -10.91
C GLY A 156 1.02 21.07 -9.68
N GLU A 157 1.03 22.07 -8.84
CA GLU A 157 1.57 22.05 -7.46
C GLU A 157 0.79 21.13 -6.51
N VAL A 158 -0.26 20.46 -7.03
CA VAL A 158 -1.32 19.85 -6.23
C VAL A 158 -0.90 18.52 -5.59
N VAL A 159 0.00 17.74 -6.23
CA VAL A 159 0.39 16.42 -5.70
C VAL A 159 1.83 16.45 -5.24
N GLN A 160 2.02 16.40 -3.93
CA GLN A 160 3.34 16.25 -3.34
C GLN A 160 3.61 14.77 -3.05
N THR A 161 4.72 14.26 -3.56
CA THR A 161 5.01 12.83 -3.56
C THR A 161 6.24 12.46 -2.75
N THR A 162 6.30 11.19 -2.40
CA THR A 162 7.46 10.52 -1.81
C THR A 162 7.59 9.12 -2.37
N ALA A 163 8.82 8.69 -2.63
CA ALA A 163 9.14 7.29 -2.95
C ALA A 163 9.85 6.66 -1.76
N PHE A 164 9.51 5.43 -1.42
CA PHE A 164 10.12 4.77 -0.28
C PHE A 164 10.23 3.26 -0.47
N VAL A 165 11.16 2.67 0.27
CA VAL A 165 11.31 1.23 0.45
C VAL A 165 11.20 0.92 1.93
N MET A 166 10.33 -0.02 2.26
CA MET A 166 10.15 -0.52 3.63
C MET A 166 10.27 -2.04 3.69
N THR A 167 10.60 -2.54 4.87
CA THR A 167 10.68 -3.98 5.16
C THR A 167 10.11 -4.28 6.55
N GLY A 168 10.15 -5.55 6.98
CA GLY A 168 9.89 -5.95 8.37
C GLY A 168 10.80 -5.21 9.34
N HIS A 169 10.50 -5.30 10.63
CA HIS A 169 11.28 -4.58 11.65
C HIS A 169 12.73 -5.06 11.69
N ILE A 170 13.68 -4.11 11.58
CA ILE A 170 15.11 -4.33 11.78
C ILE A 170 15.55 -3.43 12.96
N LYS A 171 16.06 -4.07 14.01
CA LYS A 171 16.51 -3.35 15.22
C LYS A 171 17.69 -2.43 14.90
N ASP A 172 17.70 -1.25 15.50
CA ASP A 172 18.79 -0.27 15.42
C ASP A 172 19.14 0.22 14.00
N TYR A 173 18.24 0.03 13.03
CA TYR A 173 18.47 0.47 11.67
C TYR A 173 18.32 1.99 11.51
N LYS A 174 19.23 2.59 10.75
CA LYS A 174 19.13 3.99 10.31
C LYS A 174 18.71 4.01 8.84
N GLY A 175 17.48 4.45 8.57
CA GLY A 175 17.02 4.68 7.21
C GLY A 175 17.71 5.87 6.56
N THR A 176 17.87 5.84 5.25
CA THR A 176 18.41 6.94 4.46
C THR A 176 17.27 7.72 3.80
N TYR A 177 17.30 9.04 3.96
CA TYR A 177 16.27 9.94 3.45
C TYR A 177 16.91 11.01 2.56
N ALA A 178 16.44 11.15 1.32
CA ALA A 178 16.83 12.22 0.41
C ALA A 178 15.73 13.31 0.40
N ARG A 179 16.07 14.54 0.74
CA ARG A 179 15.15 15.67 0.74
C ARG A 179 15.25 16.44 -0.58
N LEU A 180 14.24 16.30 -1.43
CA LEU A 180 14.21 16.87 -2.79
C LEU A 180 13.06 17.88 -2.97
N VAL A 181 12.44 18.30 -1.87
CA VAL A 181 11.25 19.16 -1.90
C VAL A 181 11.56 20.61 -2.28
N ASP A 182 12.80 21.02 -2.13
CA ASP A 182 13.27 22.41 -2.33
C ASP A 182 13.65 22.68 -3.81
N THR A 183 13.63 21.65 -4.68
CA THR A 183 13.94 21.72 -6.12
C THR A 183 12.69 21.59 -6.99
N VAL A 184 12.72 22.13 -8.18
CA VAL A 184 11.60 22.17 -9.12
C VAL A 184 11.94 21.36 -10.37
N GLY A 185 11.03 20.42 -10.75
CA GLY A 185 11.21 19.60 -11.96
C GLY A 185 12.10 18.38 -11.76
N GLU A 186 11.97 17.43 -12.68
CA GLU A 186 12.61 16.13 -12.62
C GLU A 186 14.12 16.21 -12.64
N ASN A 187 14.67 17.07 -13.51
CA ASN A 187 16.12 17.17 -13.71
C ASN A 187 16.86 17.69 -12.47
N GLU A 188 16.35 18.77 -11.84
CA GLU A 188 16.97 19.29 -10.63
C GLU A 188 16.87 18.29 -9.46
N LYS A 189 15.75 17.59 -9.33
CA LYS A 189 15.58 16.55 -8.32
C LYS A 189 16.54 15.39 -8.54
N ARG A 190 16.71 14.96 -9.79
CA ARG A 190 17.66 13.91 -10.17
C ARG A 190 19.08 14.33 -9.81
N ASP A 191 19.48 15.53 -10.20
CA ASP A 191 20.84 16.02 -10.00
C ASP A 191 21.15 16.18 -8.49
N LEU A 192 20.21 16.72 -7.72
CA LEU A 192 20.31 16.79 -6.25
C LEU A 192 20.36 15.39 -5.61
N PHE A 193 19.58 14.43 -6.13
CA PHE A 193 19.62 13.05 -5.65
C PHE A 193 20.96 12.38 -5.94
N LEU A 194 21.54 12.61 -7.13
CA LEU A 194 22.81 12.03 -7.55
C LEU A 194 24.01 12.66 -6.84
N SER A 195 23.97 13.96 -6.56
CA SER A 195 25.03 14.63 -5.79
C SER A 195 25.20 14.06 -4.38
N GLY A 196 24.13 13.51 -3.82
CA GLY A 196 24.09 13.04 -2.43
C GLY A 196 23.87 14.14 -1.39
N ASP A 197 23.71 15.38 -1.83
CA ASP A 197 23.36 16.50 -0.96
C ASP A 197 21.94 16.31 -0.39
N LYS A 198 21.67 16.95 0.75
CA LYS A 198 20.39 16.85 1.44
C LYS A 198 19.97 15.40 1.77
N ARG A 199 20.92 14.52 2.02
CA ARG A 199 20.71 13.18 2.58
C ARG A 199 20.80 13.19 4.10
N PHE A 200 19.87 12.48 4.71
CA PHE A 200 19.77 12.33 6.15
C PHE A 200 19.75 10.84 6.50
N ALA A 201 20.34 10.50 7.63
CA ALA A 201 20.25 9.17 8.21
C ALA A 201 19.55 9.25 9.55
N ALA A 202 18.39 8.66 9.70
CA ALA A 202 17.59 8.74 10.91
C ALA A 202 17.11 7.36 11.36
N LYS A 203 17.08 7.17 12.69
CA LYS A 203 16.37 6.03 13.29
C LYS A 203 14.88 6.36 13.34
N GLN A 204 14.06 5.48 12.78
CA GLN A 204 12.61 5.65 12.71
C GLN A 204 11.97 5.81 14.10
N GLU A 205 12.52 5.15 15.12
CA GLU A 205 12.07 5.28 16.51
C GLU A 205 12.12 6.72 17.04
N ASN A 206 12.98 7.60 16.48
CA ASN A 206 13.04 9.00 16.88
C ASN A 206 11.76 9.77 16.53
N PHE A 207 11.07 9.36 15.46
CA PHE A 207 9.81 10.01 15.06
C PHE A 207 8.71 9.83 16.11
N SER A 208 8.74 8.72 16.88
CA SER A 208 7.78 8.49 17.97
C SER A 208 7.92 9.45 19.13
N LYS A 209 9.06 10.15 19.24
CA LYS A 209 9.29 11.19 20.27
C LYS A 209 8.60 12.50 19.97
N ILE A 210 8.11 12.67 18.74
CA ILE A 210 7.41 13.88 18.28
C ILE A 210 5.89 13.61 18.34
N PRO A 211 5.07 14.51 18.91
CA PRO A 211 3.62 14.35 18.91
C PRO A 211 3.05 14.11 17.51
N GLY A 212 2.19 13.11 17.37
CA GLY A 212 1.64 12.67 16.07
C GLY A 212 2.61 11.87 15.20
N MET A 213 3.85 11.62 15.65
CA MET A 213 4.88 10.80 14.98
C MET A 213 5.10 11.17 13.50
N PRO A 214 5.28 12.46 13.14
CA PRO A 214 5.57 12.84 11.77
C PRO A 214 6.89 12.20 11.32
N VAL A 215 7.00 11.88 10.03
CA VAL A 215 8.25 11.36 9.46
C VAL A 215 9.23 12.52 9.24
N ALA A 216 9.72 13.09 10.36
CA ALA A 216 10.57 14.28 10.40
C ALA A 216 12.06 13.87 10.41
N TYR A 217 12.53 13.25 9.36
CA TYR A 217 13.87 12.69 9.24
C TYR A 217 15.01 13.72 9.20
N TRP A 218 14.69 15.01 9.12
CA TRP A 218 15.67 16.12 9.06
C TRP A 218 15.97 16.77 10.41
N VAL A 219 15.40 16.28 11.52
CA VAL A 219 15.64 16.73 12.90
C VAL A 219 16.54 15.79 13.67
#